data_a937bb3e82b01a15644274e018bd6bb2
#
_entry.id   a937bb3e82b01a15644274e018bd6bb2
#
_cell.length_a   1.000
_cell.length_b   1.000
_cell.length_c   1.000
_cell.angle_alpha   90.00
_cell.angle_beta   90.00
_cell.angle_gamma   90.00
#
_symmetry.space_group_name_H-M   'P 1'
#
loop_
_entity.id
_entity.type
_entity.pdbx_description
1 polymer ?
#
loop_
_entity_poly.entity_id
_entity_poly.type
_entity_poly.pdbx_seq_one_letter_code
_entity_poly.pdbx_strand_id
1 'polypeptide(L)'
;MSRHEISEPQRRDWRMLTYGAALLAPAAVLLVAWPRLGANLFANGFAEQMFMPHGMCYLWVPQLYFLHVSSDLLIGLSYVAISSTLIYLIYRARHDIPFSLIFLAFGVFIIACSATHFMEVWTIWHATYWLSG
;
A
#
# COMPACT_ATOMS: atom_id res chain seq x y z
N MET A 1 -12.05 -2.97 -46.71
CA MET A 1 -11.08 -2.83 -45.59
C MET A 1 -11.75 -1.94 -44.54
N SER A 2 -12.44 -2.56 -43.54
CA SER A 2 -13.13 -1.81 -42.47
C SER A 2 -12.12 -1.38 -41.42
N ARG A 3 -11.93 -0.09 -41.25
CA ARG A 3 -11.23 0.45 -40.09
C ARG A 3 -12.07 0.12 -38.87
N HIS A 4 -11.55 -0.76 -38.04
CA HIS A 4 -12.09 -0.93 -36.68
C HIS A 4 -11.91 0.39 -35.94
N GLU A 5 -12.95 1.18 -35.89
CA GLU A 5 -13.05 2.37 -35.05
C GLU A 5 -13.12 1.89 -33.60
N ILE A 6 -11.98 1.99 -32.90
CA ILE A 6 -11.92 1.69 -31.48
C ILE A 6 -12.84 2.68 -30.76
N SER A 7 -13.88 2.18 -30.12
CA SER A 7 -14.87 3.01 -29.44
C SER A 7 -14.22 3.94 -28.39
N GLU A 8 -14.71 5.17 -28.27
CA GLU A 8 -14.23 6.20 -27.33
C GLU A 8 -14.02 5.72 -25.88
N PRO A 9 -14.90 4.91 -25.26
CA PRO A 9 -14.72 4.37 -23.92
C PRO A 9 -13.46 3.48 -23.81
N GLN A 10 -13.20 2.65 -24.81
CA GLN A 10 -12.02 1.78 -24.82
C GLN A 10 -10.71 2.57 -24.88
N ARG A 11 -10.68 3.68 -25.63
CA ARG A 11 -9.53 4.59 -25.71
C ARG A 11 -9.24 5.27 -24.36
N ARG A 12 -10.28 5.57 -23.56
CA ARG A 12 -10.13 6.18 -22.23
C ARG A 12 -9.55 5.20 -21.22
N ASP A 13 -9.95 3.94 -21.27
CA ASP A 13 -9.41 2.89 -20.40
C ASP A 13 -7.91 2.66 -20.65
N TRP A 14 -7.48 2.64 -21.90
CA TRP A 14 -6.05 2.54 -22.24
C TRP A 14 -5.24 3.75 -21.76
N ARG A 15 -5.79 4.95 -21.84
CA ARG A 15 -5.13 6.15 -21.33
C ARG A 15 -4.95 6.10 -19.80
N MET A 16 -5.92 5.65 -19.05
CA MET A 16 -5.78 5.49 -17.59
C MET A 16 -4.74 4.44 -17.24
N LEU A 17 -4.72 3.32 -17.95
CA LEU A 17 -3.70 2.29 -17.77
C LEU A 17 -2.30 2.82 -18.13
N THR A 18 -2.17 3.60 -19.20
CA THR A 18 -0.88 4.18 -19.58
C THR A 18 -0.40 5.24 -18.58
N TYR A 19 -1.28 6.09 -18.04
CA TYR A 19 -0.89 7.05 -16.98
C TYR A 19 -0.55 6.33 -15.66
N GLY A 20 -1.30 5.31 -15.28
CA GLY A 20 -0.97 4.48 -14.12
C GLY A 20 0.37 3.78 -14.28
N ALA A 21 0.60 3.17 -15.44
CA ALA A 21 1.88 2.54 -15.76
C ALA A 21 3.04 3.56 -15.83
N ALA A 22 2.80 4.75 -16.38
CA ALA A 22 3.81 5.81 -16.45
C ALA A 22 4.21 6.37 -15.08
N LEU A 23 3.29 6.36 -14.09
CA LEU A 23 3.59 6.76 -12.72
C LEU A 23 4.31 5.66 -11.94
N LEU A 24 3.94 4.39 -12.19
CA LEU A 24 4.53 3.25 -11.49
C LEU A 24 5.83 2.77 -12.13
N ALA A 25 6.02 2.97 -13.44
CA ALA A 25 7.22 2.53 -14.16
C ALA A 25 8.53 3.14 -13.60
N PRO A 26 8.64 4.46 -13.32
CA PRO A 26 9.86 5.00 -12.76
C PRO A 26 10.16 4.47 -11.35
N ALA A 27 9.13 4.23 -10.53
CA ALA A 27 9.30 3.61 -9.22
C ALA A 27 9.77 2.16 -9.34
N ALA A 28 9.18 1.39 -10.24
CA ALA A 28 9.61 0.02 -10.54
C ALA A 28 11.02 -0.03 -11.12
N VAL A 29 11.37 0.89 -12.03
CA VAL A 29 12.72 0.99 -12.60
C VAL A 29 13.74 1.38 -11.53
N LEU A 30 13.43 2.31 -10.64
CA LEU A 30 14.29 2.64 -9.50
C LEU A 30 14.52 1.45 -8.57
N LEU A 31 13.47 0.67 -8.29
CA LEU A 31 13.57 -0.54 -7.44
C LEU A 31 14.37 -1.65 -8.11
N VAL A 32 14.25 -1.82 -9.43
CA VAL A 32 14.95 -2.87 -10.19
C VAL A 32 16.35 -2.45 -10.60
N ALA A 33 16.54 -1.19 -11.02
CA ALA A 33 17.83 -0.68 -11.47
C ALA A 33 18.80 -0.39 -10.31
N TRP A 34 18.30 -0.36 -9.06
CA TRP A 34 19.16 -0.22 -7.88
C TRP A 34 19.18 -1.52 -7.05
N PRO A 35 19.82 -2.58 -7.54
CA PRO A 35 19.85 -3.88 -6.86
C PRO A 35 20.44 -3.80 -5.45
N ARG A 36 21.30 -2.81 -5.21
CA ARG A 36 21.86 -2.55 -3.86
C ARG A 36 20.82 -1.94 -2.92
N LEU A 37 19.93 -1.06 -3.42
CA LEU A 37 18.86 -0.48 -2.59
C LEU A 37 17.82 -1.54 -2.25
N GLY A 38 17.38 -2.31 -3.24
CA GLY A 38 16.45 -3.43 -3.03
C GLY A 38 17.04 -4.50 -2.12
N ALA A 39 18.26 -4.95 -2.38
CA ALA A 39 18.94 -5.93 -1.54
C ALA A 39 19.17 -5.43 -0.11
N ASN A 40 19.52 -4.15 0.08
CA ASN A 40 19.70 -3.57 1.40
C ASN A 40 18.36 -3.35 2.12
N LEU A 41 17.30 -2.92 1.42
CA LEU A 41 15.96 -2.79 1.99
C LEU A 41 15.40 -4.15 2.42
N PHE A 42 15.56 -5.17 1.58
CA PHE A 42 15.07 -6.52 1.92
C PHE A 42 15.97 -7.23 2.92
N ALA A 43 17.29 -7.18 2.76
CA ALA A 43 18.21 -7.85 3.67
C ALA A 43 18.28 -7.17 5.04
N ASN A 44 18.26 -5.84 5.10
CA ASN A 44 18.33 -5.10 6.35
C ASN A 44 16.97 -4.80 6.95
N GLY A 45 15.91 -4.69 6.10
CA GLY A 45 14.55 -4.48 6.55
C GLY A 45 13.96 -5.67 7.28
N PHE A 46 14.37 -6.88 6.90
CA PHE A 46 13.96 -8.14 7.56
C PHE A 46 15.05 -8.73 8.47
N ALA A 47 16.29 -8.21 8.43
CA ALA A 47 17.30 -8.62 9.39
C ALA A 47 16.88 -8.13 10.78
N GLU A 48 16.78 -9.02 11.72
CA GLU A 48 16.69 -8.71 13.14
C GLU A 48 18.00 -8.05 13.56
N GLN A 49 18.08 -6.72 13.39
CA GLN A 49 19.21 -5.96 13.92
C GLN A 49 19.07 -5.92 15.44
N MET A 50 20.15 -5.51 16.13
CA MET A 50 20.26 -5.44 17.61
C MET A 50 19.25 -4.46 18.27
N PHE A 51 18.08 -4.23 17.65
CA PHE A 51 17.00 -3.44 18.20
C PHE A 51 16.07 -4.33 19.02
N MET A 52 15.56 -3.80 20.11
CA MET A 52 14.56 -4.49 20.92
C MET A 52 13.19 -4.47 20.23
N PRO A 53 12.44 -5.58 20.20
CA PRO A 53 11.04 -5.59 19.78
C PRO A 53 10.20 -4.60 20.60
N HIS A 54 9.19 -3.98 19.98
CA HIS A 54 8.33 -2.99 20.65
C HIS A 54 7.59 -3.56 21.88
N GLY A 55 7.34 -4.86 21.90
CA GLY A 55 6.78 -5.55 23.05
C GLY A 55 7.58 -5.38 24.35
N MET A 56 8.91 -5.15 24.24
CA MET A 56 9.76 -4.84 25.41
C MET A 56 9.47 -3.46 25.99
N CYS A 57 9.11 -2.47 25.15
CA CYS A 57 8.71 -1.14 25.58
C CYS A 57 7.41 -1.18 26.40
N TYR A 58 6.54 -2.14 26.12
CA TYR A 58 5.30 -2.38 26.85
C TYR A 58 5.49 -3.31 28.06
N LEU A 59 6.73 -3.70 28.36
CA LEU A 59 7.08 -4.64 29.43
C LEU A 59 6.26 -5.95 29.36
N TRP A 60 5.81 -6.32 28.17
CA TRP A 60 4.95 -7.47 27.91
C TRP A 60 3.68 -7.50 28.76
N VAL A 61 3.19 -6.33 29.23
CA VAL A 61 1.93 -6.23 29.99
C VAL A 61 0.77 -6.63 29.08
N PRO A 62 0.04 -7.73 29.36
CA PRO A 62 -0.94 -8.29 28.43
C PRO A 62 -2.02 -7.30 28.00
N GLN A 63 -2.54 -6.50 28.92
CA GLN A 63 -3.59 -5.53 28.64
C GLN A 63 -3.11 -4.45 27.66
N LEU A 64 -1.84 -4.03 27.79
CA LEU A 64 -1.29 -2.94 27.01
C LEU A 64 -1.01 -3.37 25.56
N TYR A 65 -0.32 -4.50 25.40
CA TYR A 65 -0.03 -4.95 24.02
C TYR A 65 -1.30 -5.44 23.30
N PHE A 66 -2.26 -6.06 23.99
CA PHE A 66 -3.55 -6.41 23.39
C PHE A 66 -4.32 -5.18 22.93
N LEU A 67 -4.31 -4.10 23.70
CA LEU A 67 -4.95 -2.84 23.31
C LEU A 67 -4.32 -2.31 22.02
N HIS A 68 -2.99 -2.27 21.92
CA HIS A 68 -2.30 -1.79 20.72
C HIS A 68 -2.55 -2.70 19.52
N VAL A 69 -2.37 -4.01 19.66
CA VAL A 69 -2.61 -4.97 18.57
C VAL A 69 -4.05 -4.88 18.06
N SER A 70 -5.03 -4.85 18.97
CA SER A 70 -6.43 -4.80 18.55
C SER A 70 -6.81 -3.48 17.89
N SER A 71 -6.29 -2.35 18.37
CA SER A 71 -6.55 -1.05 17.75
C SER A 71 -5.92 -0.94 16.36
N ASP A 72 -4.65 -1.33 16.21
CA ASP A 72 -3.96 -1.27 14.92
C ASP A 72 -4.57 -2.23 13.89
N LEU A 73 -4.94 -3.44 14.31
CA LEU A 73 -5.65 -4.38 13.44
C LEU A 73 -7.02 -3.82 12.98
N LEU A 74 -7.80 -3.25 13.90
CA LEU A 74 -9.10 -2.66 13.56
C LEU A 74 -8.94 -1.47 12.60
N ILE A 75 -7.97 -0.60 12.84
CA ILE A 75 -7.69 0.55 11.95
C ILE A 75 -7.21 0.05 10.59
N GLY A 76 -6.23 -0.86 10.56
CA GLY A 76 -5.72 -1.42 9.32
C GLY A 76 -6.80 -2.10 8.49
N LEU A 77 -7.64 -2.94 9.10
CA LEU A 77 -8.77 -3.58 8.43
C LEU A 77 -9.82 -2.58 7.93
N SER A 78 -10.09 -1.51 8.70
CA SER A 78 -11.00 -0.45 8.29
C SER A 78 -10.48 0.26 7.04
N TYR A 79 -9.19 0.56 6.98
CA TYR A 79 -8.55 1.17 5.81
C TYR A 79 -8.58 0.26 4.58
N VAL A 80 -8.36 -1.05 4.75
CA VAL A 80 -8.53 -2.02 3.66
C VAL A 80 -9.98 -2.03 3.15
N ALA A 81 -10.96 -2.02 4.05
CA ALA A 81 -12.37 -2.00 3.67
C ALA A 81 -12.75 -0.72 2.92
N ILE A 82 -12.30 0.46 3.40
CA ILE A 82 -12.54 1.75 2.75
C ILE A 82 -11.91 1.77 1.35
N SER A 83 -10.63 1.37 1.24
CA SER A 83 -9.94 1.33 -0.04
C SER A 83 -10.59 0.38 -1.04
N SER A 84 -10.99 -0.81 -0.58
CA SER A 84 -11.66 -1.80 -1.42
C SER A 84 -13.01 -1.28 -1.93
N THR A 85 -13.77 -0.62 -1.06
CA THR A 85 -15.05 0.03 -1.42
C THR A 85 -14.82 1.16 -2.42
N LEU A 86 -13.80 1.99 -2.19
CA LEU A 86 -13.47 3.09 -3.08
C LEU A 86 -13.06 2.59 -4.47
N ILE A 87 -12.21 1.58 -4.54
CA ILE A 87 -11.79 0.95 -5.80
C ILE A 87 -13.00 0.34 -6.53
N TYR A 88 -13.87 -0.35 -5.79
CA TYR A 88 -15.11 -0.92 -6.35
C TYR A 88 -16.02 0.16 -6.92
N LEU A 89 -16.24 1.27 -6.19
CA LEU A 89 -17.07 2.39 -6.65
C LEU A 89 -16.46 3.04 -7.90
N ILE A 90 -15.16 3.28 -7.93
CA ILE A 90 -14.46 3.83 -9.10
C ILE A 90 -14.66 2.91 -10.31
N TYR A 91 -14.48 1.61 -10.11
CA TYR A 91 -14.66 0.63 -11.19
C TYR A 91 -16.09 0.64 -11.73
N ARG A 92 -17.10 0.71 -10.84
CA ARG A 92 -18.51 0.69 -11.23
C ARG A 92 -18.97 2.01 -11.84
N ALA A 93 -18.52 3.14 -11.28
CA ALA A 93 -18.93 4.49 -11.71
C ALA A 93 -17.91 5.18 -12.63
N ARG A 94 -16.98 4.45 -13.21
CA ARG A 94 -15.86 4.99 -14.02
C ARG A 94 -16.28 5.85 -15.20
N HIS A 95 -17.51 5.69 -15.71
CA HIS A 95 -18.05 6.48 -16.82
C HIS A 95 -18.64 7.83 -16.38
N ASP A 96 -19.03 7.93 -15.10
CA ASP A 96 -19.74 9.09 -14.56
C ASP A 96 -18.83 10.00 -13.72
N ILE A 97 -17.66 9.49 -13.29
CA ILE A 97 -16.74 10.23 -12.43
C ILE A 97 -15.66 10.93 -13.28
N PRO A 98 -15.63 12.29 -13.28
CA PRO A 98 -14.65 13.04 -14.10
C PRO A 98 -13.21 12.97 -13.60
N PHE A 99 -12.98 12.66 -12.29
CA PHE A 99 -11.68 12.67 -11.61
C PHE A 99 -11.27 11.31 -11.05
N SER A 100 -11.47 10.24 -11.83
CA SER A 100 -11.16 8.87 -11.38
C SER A 100 -9.72 8.65 -10.91
N LEU A 101 -8.75 9.39 -11.48
CA LEU A 101 -7.33 9.29 -11.10
C LEU A 101 -7.07 9.77 -9.66
N ILE A 102 -7.73 10.84 -9.23
CA ILE A 102 -7.60 11.39 -7.88
C ILE A 102 -8.13 10.39 -6.86
N PHE A 103 -9.30 9.80 -7.12
CA PHE A 103 -9.87 8.78 -6.25
C PHE A 103 -9.02 7.52 -6.18
N LEU A 104 -8.41 7.11 -7.31
CA LEU A 104 -7.49 5.99 -7.35
C LEU A 104 -6.23 6.27 -6.52
N ALA A 105 -5.62 7.45 -6.68
CA ALA A 105 -4.47 7.87 -5.89
C ALA A 105 -4.79 7.89 -4.39
N PHE A 106 -5.98 8.38 -4.02
CA PHE A 106 -6.44 8.38 -2.65
C PHE A 106 -6.64 6.97 -2.09
N GLY A 107 -7.20 6.05 -2.88
CA GLY A 107 -7.33 4.64 -2.52
C GLY A 107 -5.97 3.98 -2.27
N VAL A 108 -4.99 4.21 -3.13
CA VAL A 108 -3.61 3.71 -2.96
C VAL A 108 -2.97 4.28 -1.69
N PHE A 109 -3.17 5.57 -1.43
CA PHE A 109 -2.67 6.21 -0.20
C PHE A 109 -3.25 5.55 1.05
N ILE A 110 -4.56 5.30 1.09
CA ILE A 110 -5.20 4.64 2.23
C ILE A 110 -4.69 3.20 2.42
N ILE A 111 -4.43 2.45 1.33
CA ILE A 111 -3.82 1.12 1.42
C ILE A 111 -2.41 1.20 2.02
N ALA A 112 -1.61 2.18 1.61
CA ALA A 112 -0.29 2.39 2.19
C ALA A 112 -0.37 2.69 3.69
N CYS A 113 -1.31 3.54 4.12
CA CYS A 113 -1.58 3.78 5.55
C CYS A 113 -2.02 2.51 6.30
N SER A 114 -2.84 1.66 5.66
CA SER A 114 -3.20 0.36 6.23
C SER A 114 -1.97 -0.52 6.48
N ALA A 115 -1.03 -0.53 5.54
CA ALA A 115 0.20 -1.32 5.66
C ALA A 115 1.04 -0.88 6.87
N THR A 116 1.09 0.42 7.20
CA THR A 116 1.81 0.90 8.39
C THR A 116 1.22 0.34 9.68
N HIS A 117 -0.11 0.29 9.82
CA HIS A 117 -0.74 -0.31 10.99
C HIS A 117 -0.45 -1.81 11.13
N PHE A 118 -0.41 -2.56 10.03
CA PHE A 118 0.01 -3.97 10.09
C PHE A 118 1.49 -4.10 10.45
N MET A 119 2.34 -3.17 10.01
CA MET A 119 3.75 -3.16 10.41
C MET A 119 3.92 -2.82 11.90
N GLU A 120 3.12 -1.94 12.49
CA GLU A 120 3.14 -1.67 13.93
C GLU A 120 2.82 -2.93 14.73
N VAL A 121 1.82 -3.71 14.32
CA VAL A 121 1.53 -5.01 14.93
C VAL A 121 2.71 -5.96 14.80
N TRP A 122 3.34 -6.01 13.62
CA TRP A 122 4.50 -6.88 13.38
C TRP A 122 5.70 -6.52 14.25
N THR A 123 6.00 -5.23 14.43
CA THR A 123 7.15 -4.75 15.19
C THR A 123 7.04 -5.02 16.69
N ILE A 124 5.88 -5.40 17.21
CA ILE A 124 5.73 -5.83 18.60
C ILE A 124 6.59 -7.06 18.90
N TRP A 125 6.68 -7.98 17.95
CA TRP A 125 7.46 -9.23 18.09
C TRP A 125 8.80 -9.20 17.36
N HIS A 126 8.92 -8.38 16.29
CA HIS A 126 10.08 -8.34 15.41
C HIS A 126 10.64 -6.92 15.30
N ALA A 127 11.91 -6.75 15.57
CA ALA A 127 12.56 -5.43 15.54
C ALA A 127 12.94 -4.96 14.12
N THR A 128 11.99 -4.97 13.19
CA THR A 128 12.19 -4.60 11.78
C THR A 128 11.84 -3.14 11.48
N TYR A 129 12.38 -2.22 12.28
CA TYR A 129 12.04 -0.78 12.23
C TYR A 129 12.39 -0.09 10.91
N TRP A 130 13.37 -0.59 10.18
CA TRP A 130 13.73 -0.07 8.85
C TRP A 130 12.61 -0.21 7.82
N LEU A 131 11.70 -1.14 8.05
CA LEU A 131 10.56 -1.37 7.15
C LEU A 131 9.31 -0.63 7.60
N SER A 132 9.19 -0.29 8.89
CA SER A 132 8.02 0.37 9.47
C SER A 132 8.14 1.91 9.49
N GLY A 133 9.37 2.46 9.33
CA GLY A 133 9.68 3.88 9.47
C GLY A 133 9.54 4.75 8.24
#